data_c70d5633d2ab7da069142bef1334eb26
#
_entry.id   c70d5633d2ab7da069142bef1334eb26
#
_cell.length_a   1.000
_cell.length_b   1.000
_cell.length_c   1.000
_cell.angle_alpha   90.00
_cell.angle_beta   90.00
_cell.angle_gamma   90.00
#
_symmetry.space_group_name_H-M   'P 1'
#
loop_
_entity.id
_entity.type
_entity.pdbx_description
1 polymer ?
#
loop_
_entity_poly.entity_id
_entity_poly.type
_entity_poly.pdbx_seq_one_letter_code
_entity_poly.pdbx_strand_id
1 'polypeptide(L)'
;NKLQEAVFFHEAESASGIIIDLKSNEILAMTNFPSFDPNDRKNLKNMNLLKNNSSIDLFEPGSTVKPLAFSALIQNNSKFLNEKINTSPGWIEFEGYKTEDAKNYGILSTSEIISKSSNVGMVKLCNNLDSNKILQTYYSLGFGKYMNEIFISTREGYLPEFKDLSLREKVSLCYGYGLQTTLAQLTNAYSVIFSEGIYRPLELLKKSSEREAKKILKKEDALQIKKILFEAVKNGTGYKANLKNYDVFGKTGTARIFKNNKYNEDIH
;
A
#
# COMPACT_ATOMS: atom_id res chain seq x y z
N ASN A 1 16.10 -15.28 -8.20
CA ASN A 1 17.35 -15.11 -7.41
C ASN A 1 17.26 -13.93 -6.41
N LYS A 2 16.85 -12.69 -6.82
CA LYS A 2 16.85 -11.53 -5.91
C LYS A 2 15.90 -11.65 -4.72
N LEU A 3 14.72 -12.23 -4.87
CA LEU A 3 13.83 -12.49 -3.74
C LEU A 3 14.41 -13.54 -2.79
N GLN A 4 15.05 -14.57 -3.34
CA GLN A 4 15.73 -15.61 -2.54
C GLN A 4 16.87 -15.01 -1.71
N GLU A 5 17.72 -14.19 -2.35
CA GLU A 5 18.79 -13.47 -1.64
C GLU A 5 18.24 -12.60 -0.50
N ALA A 6 17.13 -11.88 -0.74
CA ALA A 6 16.49 -11.05 0.26
C ALA A 6 15.91 -11.88 1.42
N VAL A 7 15.24 -12.99 1.12
CA VAL A 7 14.68 -13.89 2.14
C VAL A 7 15.78 -14.43 3.06
N PHE A 8 16.89 -14.90 2.49
CA PHE A 8 18.01 -15.40 3.28
C PHE A 8 18.71 -14.30 4.07
N PHE A 9 18.92 -13.12 3.46
CA PHE A 9 19.58 -12.01 4.14
C PHE A 9 18.77 -11.46 5.32
N HIS A 10 17.46 -11.46 5.22
CA HIS A 10 16.55 -10.94 6.25
C HIS A 10 15.96 -12.03 7.15
N GLU A 11 16.34 -13.30 6.95
CA GLU A 11 15.80 -14.44 7.68
C GLU A 11 14.26 -14.51 7.62
N ALA A 12 13.70 -14.08 6.47
CA ALA A 12 12.27 -14.05 6.25
C ALA A 12 11.73 -15.43 5.84
N GLU A 13 10.44 -15.70 6.11
CA GLU A 13 9.80 -16.95 5.69
C GLU A 13 9.53 -16.99 4.19
N SER A 14 9.17 -15.85 3.60
CA SER A 14 8.81 -15.74 2.19
C SER A 14 8.98 -14.32 1.66
N ALA A 15 8.96 -14.17 0.34
CA ALA A 15 8.86 -12.90 -0.35
C ALA A 15 8.07 -13.03 -1.63
N SER A 16 7.41 -11.95 -2.03
CA SER A 16 6.69 -11.84 -3.31
C SER A 16 7.04 -10.53 -4.00
N GLY A 17 7.00 -10.53 -5.33
CA GLY A 17 7.27 -9.34 -6.13
C GLY A 17 6.43 -9.30 -7.41
N ILE A 18 5.99 -8.10 -7.76
CA ILE A 18 5.28 -7.80 -9.00
C ILE A 18 5.98 -6.63 -9.69
N ILE A 19 6.18 -6.74 -10.98
CA ILE A 19 6.64 -5.67 -11.87
C ILE A 19 5.60 -5.48 -12.96
N ILE A 20 5.17 -4.25 -13.18
CA ILE A 20 4.19 -3.89 -14.21
C ILE A 20 4.73 -2.81 -15.14
N ASP A 21 4.25 -2.80 -16.38
CA ASP A 21 4.38 -1.66 -17.28
C ASP A 21 3.27 -0.66 -16.98
N LEU A 22 3.63 0.59 -16.66
CA LEU A 22 2.66 1.62 -16.28
C LEU A 22 1.81 2.16 -17.44
N LYS A 23 2.27 1.99 -18.70
CA LYS A 23 1.51 2.44 -19.87
C LYS A 23 0.39 1.48 -20.19
N SER A 24 0.71 0.19 -20.14
CA SER A 24 -0.20 -0.87 -20.52
C SER A 24 -0.89 -1.52 -19.32
N ASN A 25 -0.40 -1.34 -18.12
CA ASN A 25 -0.78 -2.07 -16.90
C ASN A 25 -0.57 -3.59 -17.01
N GLU A 26 0.30 -4.02 -17.94
CA GLU A 26 0.70 -5.41 -18.11
C GLU A 26 1.65 -5.84 -17.01
N ILE A 27 1.45 -7.07 -16.51
CA ILE A 27 2.36 -7.70 -15.56
C ILE A 27 3.58 -8.22 -16.33
N LEU A 28 4.73 -7.59 -16.12
CA LEU A 28 5.98 -7.98 -16.75
C LEU A 28 6.68 -9.11 -15.98
N ALA A 29 6.52 -9.15 -14.67
CA ALA A 29 7.00 -10.20 -13.81
C ALA A 29 6.14 -10.33 -12.56
N MET A 30 5.90 -11.55 -12.12
CA MET A 30 5.27 -11.89 -10.86
C MET A 30 5.95 -13.14 -10.31
N THR A 31 6.44 -13.05 -9.08
CA THR A 31 7.23 -14.13 -8.51
C THR A 31 7.07 -14.20 -7.00
N ASN A 32 7.22 -15.43 -6.48
CA ASN A 32 7.24 -15.73 -5.05
C ASN A 32 8.50 -16.50 -4.70
N PHE A 33 8.94 -16.41 -3.46
CA PHE A 33 9.94 -17.31 -2.89
C PHE A 33 9.50 -17.68 -1.47
N PRO A 34 9.54 -18.98 -1.06
CA PRO A 34 9.90 -20.13 -1.88
C PRO A 34 8.93 -20.38 -3.05
N SER A 35 9.44 -21.08 -4.08
CA SER A 35 8.71 -21.36 -5.31
C SER A 35 8.91 -22.83 -5.72
N PHE A 36 8.29 -23.25 -6.81
CA PHE A 36 8.42 -24.59 -7.37
C PHE A 36 8.87 -24.53 -8.83
N ASP A 37 9.47 -25.62 -9.30
CA ASP A 37 9.75 -25.82 -10.73
C ASP A 37 8.56 -26.57 -11.36
N PRO A 38 7.82 -25.96 -12.30
CA PRO A 38 6.67 -26.62 -12.95
C PRO A 38 7.08 -27.83 -13.81
N ASN A 39 8.36 -27.94 -14.16
CA ASN A 39 8.91 -29.08 -14.93
C ASN A 39 9.31 -30.25 -14.01
N ASP A 40 9.53 -30.02 -12.73
CA ASP A 40 9.87 -31.05 -11.74
C ASP A 40 8.67 -31.44 -10.89
N ARG A 41 7.76 -32.21 -11.49
CA ARG A 41 6.54 -32.68 -10.82
C ARG A 41 6.81 -33.65 -9.65
N LYS A 42 7.98 -34.28 -9.61
CA LYS A 42 8.32 -35.23 -8.55
C LYS A 42 8.56 -34.57 -7.21
N ASN A 43 8.95 -33.31 -7.23
CA ASN A 43 9.24 -32.50 -6.04
C ASN A 43 8.06 -31.62 -5.58
N LEU A 44 6.89 -31.75 -6.22
CA LEU A 44 5.64 -31.06 -5.81
C LEU A 44 5.00 -31.68 -4.55
N LYS A 45 5.79 -31.96 -3.53
CA LYS A 45 5.29 -32.53 -2.26
C LYS A 45 4.58 -31.50 -1.39
N ASN A 46 4.95 -30.22 -1.52
CA ASN A 46 4.36 -29.13 -0.74
C ASN A 46 3.41 -28.32 -1.61
N MET A 47 2.11 -28.56 -1.46
CA MET A 47 1.06 -27.84 -2.21
C MET A 47 1.03 -26.34 -1.95
N ASN A 48 1.60 -25.86 -0.83
CA ASN A 48 1.68 -24.42 -0.56
C ASN A 48 2.60 -23.69 -1.55
N LEU A 49 3.58 -24.39 -2.14
CA LEU A 49 4.45 -23.80 -3.16
C LEU A 49 3.73 -23.49 -4.48
N LEU A 50 2.56 -24.13 -4.72
CA LEU A 50 1.76 -23.88 -5.93
C LEU A 50 0.93 -22.58 -5.84
N LYS A 51 0.85 -21.98 -4.67
CA LYS A 51 0.07 -20.77 -4.47
C LYS A 51 0.77 -19.57 -5.10
N ASN A 52 -0.01 -18.74 -5.78
CA ASN A 52 0.44 -17.42 -6.19
C ASN A 52 0.20 -16.42 -5.05
N ASN A 53 1.18 -16.30 -4.14
CA ASN A 53 1.05 -15.48 -2.94
C ASN A 53 0.75 -14.01 -3.27
N SER A 54 1.21 -13.51 -4.41
CA SER A 54 0.94 -12.14 -4.84
C SER A 54 -0.55 -11.83 -5.06
N SER A 55 -1.38 -12.85 -5.34
CA SER A 55 -2.82 -12.71 -5.61
C SER A 55 -3.73 -13.27 -4.52
N ILE A 56 -3.19 -14.09 -3.61
CA ILE A 56 -4.02 -14.78 -2.61
C ILE A 56 -3.63 -14.52 -1.16
N ASP A 57 -2.37 -14.15 -0.87
CA ASP A 57 -1.98 -13.82 0.50
C ASP A 57 -2.51 -12.46 0.87
N LEU A 58 -3.26 -12.43 1.97
CA LEU A 58 -3.84 -11.21 2.52
C LEU A 58 -2.94 -10.70 3.64
N PHE A 59 -2.66 -9.41 3.58
CA PHE A 59 -1.91 -8.71 4.61
C PHE A 59 -2.47 -7.31 4.86
N GLU A 60 -2.26 -6.79 6.05
CA GLU A 60 -2.49 -5.39 6.34
C GLU A 60 -1.34 -4.57 5.74
N PRO A 61 -1.62 -3.63 4.83
CA PRO A 61 -0.56 -2.99 4.04
C PRO A 61 0.29 -1.99 4.84
N GLY A 62 -0.10 -1.68 6.07
CA GLY A 62 0.62 -0.73 6.93
C GLY A 62 0.85 0.61 6.24
N SER A 63 1.99 1.21 6.50
CA SER A 63 2.33 2.55 6.00
C SER A 63 2.38 2.70 4.48
N THR A 64 2.29 1.62 3.71
CA THR A 64 2.22 1.72 2.25
C THR A 64 0.92 2.36 1.77
N VAL A 65 -0.16 2.34 2.56
CA VAL A 65 -1.43 3.02 2.16
C VAL A 65 -1.44 4.51 2.43
N LYS A 66 -0.51 5.07 3.22
CA LYS A 66 -0.54 6.50 3.56
C LYS A 66 -0.64 7.45 2.35
N PRO A 67 0.07 7.22 1.24
CA PRO A 67 -0.13 8.02 0.02
C PRO A 67 -1.53 7.88 -0.58
N LEU A 68 -2.14 6.69 -0.46
CA LEU A 68 -3.48 6.40 -0.95
C LEU A 68 -4.55 7.03 -0.03
N ALA A 69 -4.38 6.95 1.29
CA ALA A 69 -5.21 7.68 2.25
C ALA A 69 -5.12 9.19 2.05
N PHE A 70 -3.92 9.69 1.75
CA PHE A 70 -3.72 11.09 1.45
C PHE A 70 -4.47 11.54 0.19
N SER A 71 -4.64 10.66 -0.80
CA SER A 71 -5.47 10.98 -1.98
C SER A 71 -6.93 11.24 -1.60
N ALA A 72 -7.48 10.52 -0.61
CA ALA A 72 -8.82 10.79 -0.08
C ALA A 72 -8.91 12.17 0.60
N LEU A 73 -7.88 12.54 1.37
CA LEU A 73 -7.80 13.83 2.04
C LEU A 73 -7.80 15.00 1.05
N ILE A 74 -6.91 14.98 0.05
CA ILE A 74 -6.78 16.10 -0.89
C ILE A 74 -7.97 16.21 -1.85
N GLN A 75 -8.58 15.10 -2.24
CA GLN A 75 -9.82 15.11 -3.03
C GLN A 75 -11.00 15.72 -2.23
N ASN A 76 -11.03 15.49 -0.92
CA ASN A 76 -12.05 16.09 -0.05
C ASN A 76 -11.79 17.58 0.19
N ASN A 77 -10.53 17.96 0.42
CA ASN A 77 -10.14 19.35 0.65
C ASN A 77 -8.65 19.58 0.32
N SER A 78 -8.38 20.36 -0.71
CA SER A 78 -7.01 20.70 -1.14
C SER A 78 -6.17 21.46 -0.09
N LYS A 79 -6.77 22.00 0.96
CA LYS A 79 -6.04 22.62 2.08
C LYS A 79 -5.01 21.66 2.69
N PHE A 80 -5.32 20.36 2.72
CA PHE A 80 -4.40 19.36 3.27
C PHE A 80 -3.04 19.30 2.56
N LEU A 81 -2.91 19.83 1.34
CA LEU A 81 -1.60 19.93 0.67
C LEU A 81 -0.60 20.83 1.39
N ASN A 82 -1.06 21.87 2.07
CA ASN A 82 -0.23 22.92 2.66
C ASN A 82 -0.31 22.97 4.19
N GLU A 83 -0.96 22.00 4.81
CA GLU A 83 -1.07 21.98 6.27
C GLU A 83 0.26 21.64 6.94
N LYS A 84 0.43 22.21 8.14
CA LYS A 84 1.50 21.86 9.06
C LYS A 84 0.90 21.28 10.33
N ILE A 85 1.32 20.10 10.70
CA ILE A 85 0.79 19.33 11.83
C ILE A 85 1.88 19.21 12.91
N ASN A 86 1.57 19.61 14.11
CA ASN A 86 2.44 19.34 15.25
C ASN A 86 2.27 17.88 15.69
N THR A 87 3.33 17.08 15.52
CA THR A 87 3.36 15.67 15.90
C THR A 87 3.97 15.43 17.28
N SER A 88 4.39 16.51 18.00
CA SER A 88 4.92 16.37 19.36
C SER A 88 3.85 15.84 20.31
N PRO A 89 4.21 15.03 21.29
CA PRO A 89 5.57 14.58 21.68
C PRO A 89 6.07 13.34 20.90
N GLY A 90 5.46 12.97 19.78
CA GLY A 90 5.78 11.79 19.00
C GLY A 90 4.82 10.61 19.27
N TRP A 91 3.77 10.86 20.03
CA TRP A 91 2.68 9.92 20.26
C TRP A 91 1.34 10.68 20.45
N ILE A 92 0.25 9.96 20.26
CA ILE A 92 -1.11 10.44 20.52
C ILE A 92 -1.92 9.30 21.07
N GLU A 93 -2.77 9.59 22.03
CA GLU A 93 -3.75 8.64 22.58
C GLU A 93 -5.16 9.09 22.22
N PHE A 94 -5.97 8.14 21.76
CA PHE A 94 -7.38 8.36 21.44
C PHE A 94 -8.17 7.06 21.68
N GLU A 95 -9.32 7.16 22.28
CA GLU A 95 -10.19 6.04 22.61
C GLU A 95 -9.46 4.88 23.33
N GLY A 96 -8.51 5.20 24.24
CA GLY A 96 -7.69 4.23 24.96
C GLY A 96 -6.58 3.56 24.12
N TYR A 97 -6.32 4.08 22.92
CA TYR A 97 -5.29 3.60 22.01
C TYR A 97 -4.16 4.59 21.86
N LYS A 98 -2.94 4.09 22.06
CA LYS A 98 -1.72 4.85 21.83
C LYS A 98 -1.16 4.57 20.44
N THR A 99 -0.94 5.62 19.66
CA THR A 99 -0.26 5.58 18.36
C THR A 99 1.03 6.37 18.47
N GLU A 100 2.12 5.81 17.98
CA GLU A 100 3.46 6.39 18.13
C GLU A 100 4.16 6.54 16.77
N ASP A 101 5.00 7.55 16.70
CA ASP A 101 6.01 7.75 15.66
C ASP A 101 7.34 7.12 16.10
N ALA A 102 8.25 6.85 15.17
CA ALA A 102 9.59 6.36 15.47
C ALA A 102 10.40 7.32 16.38
N LYS A 103 10.05 8.60 16.36
CA LYS A 103 10.60 9.67 17.23
C LYS A 103 9.69 10.87 17.23
N ASN A 104 9.95 11.81 18.12
CA ASN A 104 9.30 13.13 18.06
C ASN A 104 9.85 13.91 16.84
N TYR A 105 8.97 14.17 15.87
CA TYR A 105 9.32 14.93 14.66
C TYR A 105 9.00 16.44 14.77
N GLY A 106 8.31 16.88 15.81
CA GLY A 106 7.86 18.26 15.93
C GLY A 106 6.77 18.62 14.93
N ILE A 107 6.91 19.76 14.28
CA ILE A 107 5.96 20.22 13.26
C ILE A 107 6.37 19.68 11.90
N LEU A 108 5.48 18.97 11.24
CA LEU A 108 5.66 18.41 9.91
C LEU A 108 4.67 19.01 8.91
N SER A 109 5.12 19.27 7.70
CA SER A 109 4.24 19.45 6.55
C SER A 109 3.58 18.11 6.19
N THR A 110 2.48 18.14 5.46
CA THR A 110 1.80 16.92 4.99
C THR A 110 2.72 16.03 4.15
N SER A 111 3.54 16.62 3.31
CA SER A 111 4.56 15.89 2.55
C SER A 111 5.54 15.14 3.46
N GLU A 112 6.02 15.81 4.54
CA GLU A 112 6.91 15.18 5.50
C GLU A 112 6.24 14.10 6.34
N ILE A 113 4.96 14.23 6.65
CA ILE A 113 4.18 13.19 7.35
C ILE A 113 4.24 11.88 6.57
N ILE A 114 4.08 11.93 5.25
CA ILE A 114 4.09 10.75 4.39
C ILE A 114 5.52 10.27 4.15
N SER A 115 6.46 11.16 3.82
CA SER A 115 7.85 10.78 3.51
C SER A 115 8.61 10.24 4.73
N LYS A 116 8.37 10.79 5.91
CA LYS A 116 8.89 10.30 7.20
C LYS A 116 8.03 9.21 7.83
N SER A 117 6.88 8.91 7.22
CA SER A 117 5.94 7.86 7.68
C SER A 117 5.36 8.10 9.07
N SER A 118 5.08 9.37 9.45
CA SER A 118 4.48 9.70 10.75
C SER A 118 3.09 9.09 10.89
N ASN A 119 2.88 8.28 11.92
CA ASN A 119 1.56 7.76 12.29
C ASN A 119 0.74 8.84 12.98
N VAL A 120 1.35 9.59 13.90
CA VAL A 120 0.72 10.70 14.63
C VAL A 120 0.21 11.76 13.66
N GLY A 121 1.02 12.09 12.64
CA GLY A 121 0.61 13.00 11.59
C GLY A 121 -0.61 12.51 10.81
N MET A 122 -0.62 11.24 10.42
CA MET A 122 -1.76 10.64 9.70
C MET A 122 -3.03 10.60 10.56
N VAL A 123 -2.94 10.23 11.85
CA VAL A 123 -4.07 10.28 12.77
C VAL A 123 -4.70 11.68 12.79
N LYS A 124 -3.88 12.71 12.96
CA LYS A 124 -4.34 14.11 13.02
C LYS A 124 -4.96 14.60 11.71
N LEU A 125 -4.37 14.22 10.56
CA LEU A 125 -4.93 14.54 9.25
C LEU A 125 -6.28 13.84 9.03
N CYS A 126 -6.35 12.55 9.33
CA CYS A 126 -7.55 11.74 9.06
C CYS A 126 -8.69 11.94 10.07
N ASN A 127 -8.41 12.54 11.22
CA ASN A 127 -9.44 12.83 12.21
C ASN A 127 -10.62 13.61 11.62
N ASN A 128 -10.36 14.54 10.72
CA ASN A 128 -11.36 15.38 10.07
C ASN A 128 -11.88 14.81 8.73
N LEU A 129 -11.47 13.60 8.34
CA LEU A 129 -11.95 12.97 7.12
C LEU A 129 -13.23 12.15 7.43
N ASP A 130 -14.22 12.26 6.56
CA ASP A 130 -15.39 11.39 6.58
C ASP A 130 -14.96 9.94 6.29
N SER A 131 -15.43 8.99 7.12
CA SER A 131 -15.15 7.56 6.98
C SER A 131 -15.50 7.02 5.59
N ASN A 132 -16.64 7.46 5.05
CA ASN A 132 -17.09 7.02 3.74
C ASN A 132 -16.16 7.50 2.62
N LYS A 133 -15.50 8.65 2.79
CA LYS A 133 -14.56 9.15 1.76
C LYS A 133 -13.32 8.29 1.63
N ILE A 134 -12.73 7.84 2.73
CA ILE A 134 -11.57 6.95 2.68
C ILE A 134 -11.97 5.58 2.13
N LEU A 135 -13.10 5.02 2.56
CA LEU A 135 -13.60 3.73 2.06
C LEU A 135 -13.91 3.79 0.56
N GLN A 136 -14.61 4.85 0.09
CA GLN A 136 -14.87 5.05 -1.34
C GLN A 136 -13.59 5.16 -2.15
N THR A 137 -12.60 5.88 -1.64
CA THR A 137 -11.30 6.01 -2.31
C THR A 137 -10.61 4.67 -2.41
N TYR A 138 -10.50 3.91 -1.32
CA TYR A 138 -9.89 2.58 -1.32
C TYR A 138 -10.63 1.61 -2.25
N TYR A 139 -11.95 1.58 -2.18
CA TYR A 139 -12.76 0.77 -3.09
C TYR A 139 -12.56 1.15 -4.57
N SER A 140 -12.45 2.45 -4.86
CA SER A 140 -12.19 2.94 -6.22
C SER A 140 -10.79 2.57 -6.72
N LEU A 141 -9.82 2.47 -5.80
CA LEU A 141 -8.45 2.03 -6.09
C LEU A 141 -8.31 0.50 -6.23
N GLY A 142 -9.39 -0.26 -6.00
CA GLY A 142 -9.43 -1.71 -6.20
C GLY A 142 -9.35 -2.56 -4.94
N PHE A 143 -9.24 -1.96 -3.74
CA PHE A 143 -9.31 -2.73 -2.48
C PHE A 143 -10.72 -3.28 -2.24
N GLY A 144 -10.81 -4.44 -1.61
CA GLY A 144 -12.10 -5.09 -1.37
C GLY A 144 -12.79 -5.61 -2.64
N LYS A 145 -12.04 -5.89 -3.71
CA LYS A 145 -12.56 -6.39 -4.99
C LYS A 145 -11.78 -7.59 -5.49
N TYR A 146 -12.49 -8.53 -6.10
CA TYR A 146 -11.85 -9.59 -6.87
C TYR A 146 -11.16 -9.02 -8.11
N MET A 147 -9.98 -9.55 -8.41
CA MET A 147 -9.25 -9.26 -9.64
C MET A 147 -9.49 -10.39 -10.66
N ASN A 148 -10.77 -10.71 -10.92
CA ASN A 148 -11.23 -11.92 -11.62
C ASN A 148 -10.68 -12.11 -13.03
N GLU A 149 -10.24 -11.06 -13.69
CA GLU A 149 -9.83 -11.13 -15.09
C GLU A 149 -8.40 -11.62 -15.27
N ILE A 150 -7.63 -11.71 -14.19
CA ILE A 150 -6.19 -11.93 -14.28
C ILE A 150 -5.78 -13.32 -13.84
N PHE A 151 -6.40 -13.86 -12.79
CA PHE A 151 -5.96 -15.09 -12.16
C PHE A 151 -7.11 -16.04 -11.86
N ILE A 152 -6.83 -17.34 -11.95
CA ILE A 152 -7.77 -18.42 -11.60
C ILE A 152 -8.12 -18.37 -10.10
N SER A 153 -7.21 -17.86 -9.26
CA SER A 153 -7.40 -17.71 -7.82
C SER A 153 -6.94 -16.32 -7.38
N THR A 154 -7.91 -15.52 -6.93
CA THR A 154 -7.64 -14.22 -6.31
C THR A 154 -8.47 -14.11 -5.04
N ARG A 155 -8.04 -13.26 -4.11
CA ARG A 155 -8.84 -12.87 -2.96
C ARG A 155 -9.21 -11.40 -3.08
N GLU A 156 -10.44 -11.07 -2.65
CA GLU A 156 -10.93 -9.69 -2.64
C GLU A 156 -10.30 -8.83 -1.55
N GLY A 157 -9.66 -9.47 -0.54
CA GLY A 157 -9.21 -8.77 0.64
C GLY A 157 -10.35 -8.47 1.60
N TYR A 158 -10.09 -7.52 2.49
CA TYR A 158 -11.09 -7.02 3.42
C TYR A 158 -11.05 -5.49 3.42
N LEU A 159 -12.20 -4.88 3.24
CA LEU A 159 -12.45 -3.48 3.45
C LEU A 159 -13.72 -3.36 4.32
N PRO A 160 -13.72 -2.56 5.41
CA PRO A 160 -14.91 -2.36 6.22
C PRO A 160 -16.12 -1.90 5.39
N GLU A 161 -17.31 -2.28 5.81
CA GLU A 161 -18.55 -1.81 5.18
C GLU A 161 -18.66 -0.29 5.20
N PHE A 162 -19.37 0.26 4.21
CA PHE A 162 -19.68 1.69 4.14
C PHE A 162 -20.71 2.05 5.23
N LYS A 163 -20.16 2.39 6.38
CA LYS A 163 -20.92 2.81 7.57
C LYS A 163 -20.07 3.79 8.38
N ASP A 164 -20.68 4.37 9.39
CA ASP A 164 -19.94 5.20 10.33
C ASP A 164 -18.96 4.32 11.13
N LEU A 165 -17.69 4.55 10.90
CA LEU A 165 -16.61 3.93 11.65
C LEU A 165 -16.34 4.73 12.92
N SER A 166 -15.98 4.04 14.00
CA SER A 166 -15.38 4.70 15.16
C SER A 166 -14.13 5.48 14.73
N LEU A 167 -13.75 6.47 15.53
CA LEU A 167 -12.55 7.24 15.26
C LEU A 167 -11.32 6.32 15.12
N ARG A 168 -11.23 5.31 15.97
CA ARG A 168 -10.15 4.32 15.94
C ARG A 168 -10.10 3.56 14.61
N GLU A 169 -11.22 3.01 14.15
CA GLU A 169 -11.29 2.28 12.90
C GLU A 169 -10.89 3.18 11.73
N LYS A 170 -11.45 4.38 11.67
CA LYS A 170 -11.16 5.37 10.63
C LYS A 170 -9.67 5.73 10.57
N VAL A 171 -9.06 6.10 11.70
CA VAL A 171 -7.64 6.49 11.69
C VAL A 171 -6.72 5.30 11.42
N SER A 172 -7.10 4.09 11.84
CA SER A 172 -6.35 2.87 11.53
C SER A 172 -6.26 2.61 10.03
N LEU A 173 -7.34 2.82 9.29
CA LEU A 173 -7.34 2.73 7.83
C LEU A 173 -6.32 3.69 7.19
N CYS A 174 -6.11 4.87 7.78
CA CYS A 174 -5.21 5.88 7.23
C CYS A 174 -3.72 5.53 7.31
N TYR A 175 -3.35 4.60 8.17
CA TYR A 175 -1.96 4.11 8.25
C TYR A 175 -1.84 2.61 8.04
N GLY A 176 -2.92 1.97 7.53
CA GLY A 176 -2.88 0.65 6.90
C GLY A 176 -3.23 -0.53 7.78
N TYR A 177 -4.05 -0.29 8.80
CA TYR A 177 -4.63 -1.35 9.64
C TYR A 177 -6.16 -1.36 9.52
N GLY A 178 -6.78 -2.50 9.83
CA GLY A 178 -8.23 -2.66 9.70
C GLY A 178 -8.72 -2.89 8.25
N LEU A 179 -7.80 -3.11 7.31
CA LEU A 179 -8.08 -3.61 5.98
C LEU A 179 -7.08 -4.70 5.61
N GLN A 180 -7.45 -5.57 4.68
CA GLN A 180 -6.56 -6.58 4.13
C GLN A 180 -6.54 -6.50 2.61
N THR A 181 -5.38 -6.65 2.03
CA THR A 181 -5.17 -6.56 0.58
C THR A 181 -4.20 -7.63 0.11
N THR A 182 -4.22 -7.92 -1.19
CA THR A 182 -3.17 -8.69 -1.86
C THR A 182 -2.10 -7.75 -2.42
N LEU A 183 -0.91 -8.28 -2.71
CA LEU A 183 0.14 -7.51 -3.36
C LEU A 183 -0.30 -7.01 -4.76
N ALA A 184 -1.09 -7.79 -5.48
CA ALA A 184 -1.63 -7.41 -6.78
C ALA A 184 -2.58 -6.20 -6.68
N GLN A 185 -3.48 -6.18 -5.70
CA GLN A 185 -4.36 -5.02 -5.46
C GLN A 185 -3.56 -3.77 -5.09
N LEU A 186 -2.58 -3.91 -4.19
CA LEU A 186 -1.73 -2.79 -3.79
C LEU A 186 -0.92 -2.25 -4.97
N THR A 187 -0.36 -3.13 -5.81
CA THR A 187 0.35 -2.76 -7.04
C THR A 187 -0.57 -1.97 -7.98
N ASN A 188 -1.80 -2.46 -8.19
CA ASN A 188 -2.77 -1.77 -9.05
C ASN A 188 -3.19 -0.41 -8.47
N ALA A 189 -3.38 -0.30 -7.16
CA ALA A 189 -3.69 0.98 -6.52
C ALA A 189 -2.58 2.01 -6.72
N TYR A 190 -1.32 1.58 -6.63
CA TYR A 190 -0.18 2.46 -6.92
C TYR A 190 -0.08 2.84 -8.40
N SER A 191 -0.44 1.96 -9.34
CA SER A 191 -0.43 2.29 -10.76
C SER A 191 -1.30 3.52 -11.08
N VAL A 192 -2.39 3.73 -10.34
CA VAL A 192 -3.27 4.91 -10.50
C VAL A 192 -2.52 6.22 -10.26
N ILE A 193 -1.65 6.26 -9.24
CA ILE A 193 -0.83 7.46 -8.94
C ILE A 193 0.09 7.77 -10.12
N PHE A 194 0.73 6.75 -10.68
CA PHE A 194 1.72 6.89 -11.75
C PHE A 194 1.10 7.00 -13.15
N SER A 195 -0.19 6.68 -13.28
CA SER A 195 -1.00 6.84 -14.50
C SER A 195 -1.90 8.08 -14.46
N GLU A 196 -1.44 9.15 -13.79
CA GLU A 196 -2.13 10.45 -13.73
C GLU A 196 -3.56 10.35 -13.17
N GLY A 197 -3.80 9.43 -12.25
CA GLY A 197 -5.08 9.22 -11.60
C GLY A 197 -6.05 8.29 -12.34
N ILE A 198 -5.57 7.60 -13.36
CA ILE A 198 -6.39 6.69 -14.17
C ILE A 198 -6.18 5.26 -13.69
N TYR A 199 -7.27 4.63 -13.25
CA TYR A 199 -7.32 3.20 -12.97
C TYR A 199 -7.48 2.40 -14.25
N ARG A 200 -6.68 1.36 -14.39
CA ARG A 200 -6.83 0.28 -15.37
C ARG A 200 -6.63 -1.04 -14.65
N PRO A 201 -7.37 -2.11 -14.98
CA PRO A 201 -7.07 -3.43 -14.45
C PRO A 201 -5.64 -3.86 -14.80
N LEU A 202 -5.01 -4.65 -13.92
CA LEU A 202 -3.76 -5.33 -14.28
C LEU A 202 -4.05 -6.37 -15.37
N GLU A 203 -3.10 -6.59 -16.27
CA GLU A 203 -3.24 -7.55 -17.37
C GLU A 203 -2.11 -8.57 -17.34
N LEU A 204 -2.47 -9.85 -17.38
CA LEU A 204 -1.52 -10.96 -17.49
C LEU A 204 -1.16 -11.25 -18.94
N LEU A 205 -2.12 -11.09 -19.84
CA LEU A 205 -1.95 -11.33 -21.27
C LEU A 205 -2.04 -10.00 -22.03
N LYS A 206 -1.18 -9.85 -23.02
CA LYS A 206 -1.22 -8.70 -23.91
C LYS A 206 -2.54 -8.72 -24.70
N LYS A 207 -3.40 -7.73 -24.46
CA LYS A 207 -4.66 -7.56 -25.19
C LYS A 207 -4.49 -6.54 -26.32
N SER A 208 -5.18 -6.77 -27.43
CA SER A 208 -5.22 -5.87 -28.59
C SER A 208 -6.34 -4.82 -28.56
N SER A 209 -7.29 -4.94 -27.62
CA SER A 209 -8.43 -4.03 -27.51
C SER A 209 -8.19 -2.92 -26.48
N GLU A 210 -8.83 -1.77 -26.68
CA GLU A 210 -8.89 -0.69 -25.70
C GLU A 210 -9.43 -1.21 -24.35
N ARG A 211 -8.76 -0.78 -23.28
CA ARG A 211 -9.08 -1.21 -21.93
C ARG A 211 -10.03 -0.24 -21.26
N GLU A 212 -10.88 -0.76 -20.42
CA GLU A 212 -11.70 0.09 -19.58
C GLU A 212 -10.77 0.92 -18.66
N ALA A 213 -10.74 2.24 -18.91
CA ALA A 213 -9.96 3.18 -18.13
C ALA A 213 -10.91 4.07 -17.34
N LYS A 214 -10.70 4.19 -16.05
CA LYS A 214 -11.56 4.97 -15.16
C LYS A 214 -10.75 6.02 -14.40
N LYS A 215 -11.14 7.29 -14.51
CA LYS A 215 -10.52 8.36 -13.75
C LYS A 215 -10.94 8.25 -12.28
N ILE A 216 -9.97 8.02 -11.40
CA ILE A 216 -10.16 7.88 -9.95
C ILE A 216 -9.65 9.13 -9.21
N LEU A 217 -8.50 9.67 -9.62
CA LEU A 217 -7.91 10.87 -9.04
C LEU A 217 -7.83 11.98 -10.10
N LYS A 218 -7.79 13.23 -9.65
CA LYS A 218 -7.37 14.33 -10.51
C LYS A 218 -5.88 14.16 -10.82
N LYS A 219 -5.49 14.55 -12.03
CA LYS A 219 -4.08 14.49 -12.47
C LYS A 219 -3.17 15.27 -11.54
N GLU A 220 -3.59 16.43 -11.11
CA GLU A 220 -2.85 17.32 -10.22
C GLU A 220 -2.60 16.63 -8.87
N ASP A 221 -3.61 15.95 -8.31
CA ASP A 221 -3.50 15.22 -7.04
C ASP A 221 -2.53 14.04 -7.17
N ALA A 222 -2.63 13.26 -8.25
CA ALA A 222 -1.72 12.16 -8.53
C ALA A 222 -0.26 12.65 -8.65
N LEU A 223 -0.03 13.78 -9.33
CA LEU A 223 1.29 14.39 -9.46
C LEU A 223 1.85 14.88 -8.11
N GLN A 224 1.01 15.43 -7.23
CA GLN A 224 1.44 15.81 -5.87
C GLN A 224 1.87 14.58 -5.06
N ILE A 225 1.08 13.52 -5.09
CA ILE A 225 1.44 12.26 -4.39
C ILE A 225 2.72 11.67 -4.97
N LYS A 226 2.90 11.70 -6.29
CA LYS A 226 4.14 11.26 -6.93
C LYS A 226 5.35 12.03 -6.43
N LYS A 227 5.27 13.36 -6.29
CA LYS A 227 6.35 14.18 -5.70
C LYS A 227 6.67 13.76 -4.27
N ILE A 228 5.66 13.49 -3.44
CA ILE A 228 5.84 13.04 -2.06
C ILE A 228 6.54 11.67 -2.02
N LEU A 229 6.20 10.76 -2.94
CA LEU A 229 6.86 9.46 -3.04
C LEU A 229 8.33 9.58 -3.48
N PHE A 230 8.65 10.57 -4.32
CA PHE A 230 10.03 10.89 -4.66
C PHE A 230 10.82 11.37 -3.42
N GLU A 231 10.24 12.31 -2.67
CA GLU A 231 10.83 12.80 -1.42
C GLU A 231 11.02 11.69 -0.37
N ALA A 232 10.10 10.72 -0.31
CA ALA A 232 10.22 9.59 0.60
C ALA A 232 11.45 8.71 0.29
N VAL A 233 11.86 8.64 -0.97
CA VAL A 233 13.09 7.93 -1.38
C VAL A 233 14.32 8.83 -1.27
N LYS A 234 14.22 10.11 -1.59
CA LYS A 234 15.38 11.03 -1.51
C LYS A 234 15.76 11.37 -0.08
N ASN A 235 14.79 11.72 0.76
CA ASN A 235 15.00 12.32 2.08
C ASN A 235 14.23 11.62 3.20
N GLY A 236 13.47 10.56 2.90
CA GLY A 236 12.59 9.87 3.83
C GLY A 236 13.01 8.45 4.15
N THR A 237 12.02 7.64 4.53
CA THR A 237 12.23 6.24 4.98
C THR A 237 12.68 5.29 3.87
N GLY A 238 12.48 5.67 2.61
CA GLY A 238 12.86 4.85 1.44
C GLY A 238 14.26 5.07 0.90
N TYR A 239 15.13 5.79 1.60
CA TYR A 239 16.44 6.23 1.11
C TYR A 239 17.35 5.10 0.60
N LYS A 240 17.21 3.89 1.14
CA LYS A 240 17.97 2.70 0.67
C LYS A 240 17.62 2.28 -0.76
N ALA A 241 16.45 2.67 -1.27
CA ALA A 241 16.03 2.37 -2.64
C ALA A 241 16.49 3.44 -3.65
N ASN A 242 17.17 4.50 -3.21
CA ASN A 242 17.61 5.58 -4.07
C ASN A 242 18.70 5.08 -5.03
N LEU A 243 18.55 5.37 -6.32
CA LEU A 243 19.48 5.00 -7.37
C LEU A 243 20.10 6.27 -8.00
N LYS A 244 21.38 6.18 -8.38
CA LYS A 244 22.12 7.33 -8.92
C LYS A 244 21.58 7.83 -10.27
N ASN A 245 21.13 6.89 -11.12
CA ASN A 245 20.79 7.18 -12.52
C ASN A 245 19.29 7.08 -12.82
N TYR A 246 18.46 6.91 -11.78
CA TYR A 246 17.01 6.76 -11.92
C TYR A 246 16.28 7.58 -10.87
N ASP A 247 15.16 8.15 -11.25
CA ASP A 247 14.22 8.70 -10.30
C ASP A 247 13.39 7.55 -9.72
N VAL A 248 13.59 7.30 -8.44
CA VAL A 248 12.87 6.26 -7.70
C VAL A 248 11.81 6.91 -6.83
N PHE A 249 10.62 6.34 -6.89
CA PHE A 249 9.46 6.77 -6.13
C PHE A 249 9.00 5.59 -5.28
N GLY A 250 8.74 5.78 -4.01
CA GLY A 250 8.35 4.64 -3.20
C GLY A 250 7.88 4.99 -1.81
N LYS A 251 7.31 3.98 -1.16
CA LYS A 251 6.91 4.04 0.24
C LYS A 251 7.25 2.73 0.92
N THR A 252 7.95 2.81 2.01
CA THR A 252 8.19 1.67 2.90
C THR A 252 6.95 1.36 3.71
N GLY A 253 6.74 0.09 4.01
CA GLY A 253 5.74 -0.38 4.95
C GLY A 253 6.34 -1.38 5.91
N THR A 254 5.86 -1.35 7.13
CA THR A 254 6.10 -2.37 8.13
C THR A 254 4.74 -2.64 8.77
N ALA A 255 4.24 -3.84 8.62
CA ALA A 255 2.97 -4.25 9.22
C ALA A 255 3.24 -5.34 10.24
N ARG A 256 2.63 -5.23 11.42
CA ARG A 256 2.68 -6.27 12.44
C ARG A 256 1.69 -7.37 12.08
N ILE A 257 2.06 -8.62 12.25
CA ILE A 257 1.15 -9.73 12.00
C ILE A 257 0.20 -9.86 13.19
N PHE A 258 -1.12 -9.81 12.92
CA PHE A 258 -2.16 -10.07 13.91
C PHE A 258 -2.34 -11.58 14.06
N LYS A 259 -1.96 -12.12 15.23
CA LYS A 259 -2.08 -13.55 15.56
C LYS A 259 -2.50 -13.70 17.01
N ASN A 260 -3.41 -14.64 17.29
CA ASN A 260 -3.89 -14.91 18.65
C ASN A 260 -4.47 -13.68 19.37
N ASN A 261 -5.27 -12.88 18.67
CA ASN A 261 -5.89 -11.64 19.14
C ASN A 261 -4.91 -10.55 19.62
N LYS A 262 -3.65 -10.61 19.18
CA LYS A 262 -2.62 -9.59 19.45
C LYS A 262 -1.76 -9.34 18.21
N TYR A 263 -1.28 -8.11 18.08
CA TYR A 263 -0.21 -7.82 17.13
C TYR A 263 1.11 -8.34 17.71
N ASN A 264 1.81 -9.16 16.93
CA ASN A 264 3.13 -9.64 17.31
C ASN A 264 4.17 -8.54 16.98
N GLU A 265 5.00 -8.19 17.96
CA GLU A 265 6.03 -7.16 17.78
C GLU A 265 7.29 -7.71 17.12
N ASP A 266 7.48 -9.02 17.17
CA ASP A 266 8.70 -9.70 16.68
C ASP A 266 8.55 -10.27 15.28
N ILE A 267 7.35 -10.24 14.68
CA ILE A 267 7.07 -10.76 13.32
C ILE A 267 6.47 -9.66 12.46
N HIS A 268 7.17 -9.33 11.39
CA HIS A 268 6.79 -8.29 10.44
C HIS A 268 6.61 -8.84 9.03
#